data_6a5b7c0837f1f2bf9e88a41cbd2bbf37
#
_entry.id   6a5b7c0837f1f2bf9e88a41cbd2bbf37
#
_cell.length_a   1.000
_cell.length_b   1.000
_cell.length_c   1.000
_cell.angle_alpha   90.00
_cell.angle_beta   90.00
_cell.angle_gamma   90.00
#
_symmetry.space_group_name_H-M   'P 1'
#
loop_
_entity.id
_entity.type
_entity.pdbx_description
1 polymer ?
#
loop_
_entity_poly.entity_id
_entity_poly.type
_entity_poly.pdbx_seq_one_letter_code
_entity_poly.pdbx_strand_id
1 'polypeptide(L)'
;FELPDAGQLNLPDVIMGIAKLTRGMVLVTGPAGSGKSTTLACIIDEINKNRNAHVITLEDPIEYLHRHKKSVVTQREIATDTDSYVSGLRASLRQAPDVILLGEMRDHETISIAMTAAETGHLILSTLHTLGAANTIDRVIDAFPPSQQQQIRTQLSMVLDAVICQQLVPALDGGERPVFEIMFLNNAIRNMIRESKTHQIDGIISTSQEEGMVSMDNSLLALYRQNVISKDTAIIYSSNAELMEKKMARI
;
A
#
# COMPACT_ATOMS: atom_id res chain seq x y z
N PHE A 1 1.97 -20.24 11.00
CA PHE A 1 1.11 -19.08 10.87
C PHE A 1 0.24 -19.27 9.62
N GLU A 2 -1.06 -19.53 9.83
CA GLU A 2 -2.02 -19.67 8.72
C GLU A 2 -2.36 -18.28 8.17
N LEU A 3 -2.49 -18.20 6.85
CA LEU A 3 -2.93 -16.98 6.18
C LEU A 3 -4.39 -16.68 6.55
N PRO A 4 -4.70 -15.49 7.02
CA PRO A 4 -6.08 -15.11 7.29
C PRO A 4 -6.86 -14.98 5.98
N ASP A 5 -8.15 -15.28 6.03
CA ASP A 5 -9.06 -15.09 4.91
C ASP A 5 -9.38 -13.59 4.71
N ALA A 6 -9.19 -13.08 3.50
CA ALA A 6 -9.44 -11.67 3.16
C ALA A 6 -10.89 -11.25 3.45
N GLY A 7 -11.86 -12.16 3.28
CA GLY A 7 -13.26 -11.92 3.61
C GLY A 7 -13.50 -11.74 5.11
N GLN A 8 -12.82 -12.52 5.94
CA GLN A 8 -12.89 -12.37 7.40
C GLN A 8 -12.27 -11.06 7.89
N LEU A 9 -11.27 -10.53 7.14
CA LEU A 9 -10.62 -9.26 7.44
C LEU A 9 -11.38 -8.04 6.91
N ASN A 10 -12.49 -8.24 6.21
CA ASN A 10 -13.25 -7.16 5.56
C ASN A 10 -12.39 -6.28 4.64
N LEU A 11 -11.45 -6.89 3.90
CA LEU A 11 -10.64 -6.17 2.91
C LEU A 11 -11.53 -5.79 1.72
N PRO A 12 -11.55 -4.51 1.31
CA PRO A 12 -12.31 -4.07 0.14
C PRO A 12 -11.91 -4.82 -1.14
N ASP A 13 -12.88 -5.14 -2.00
CA ASP A 13 -12.64 -5.84 -3.27
C ASP A 13 -11.66 -5.09 -4.18
N VAL A 14 -11.64 -3.77 -4.11
CA VAL A 14 -10.70 -2.94 -4.88
C VAL A 14 -9.24 -3.18 -4.47
N ILE A 15 -8.99 -3.47 -3.19
CA ILE A 15 -7.65 -3.86 -2.69
C ILE A 15 -7.28 -5.25 -3.23
N MET A 16 -8.20 -6.20 -3.16
CA MET A 16 -7.97 -7.54 -3.69
C MET A 16 -7.80 -7.52 -5.23
N GLY A 17 -8.42 -6.55 -5.89
CA GLY A 17 -8.25 -6.29 -7.33
C GLY A 17 -6.81 -5.99 -7.76
N ILE A 18 -5.95 -5.55 -6.84
CA ILE A 18 -4.51 -5.33 -7.07
C ILE A 18 -3.80 -6.62 -7.54
N ALA A 19 -4.28 -7.78 -7.11
CA ALA A 19 -3.75 -9.08 -7.56
C ALA A 19 -3.82 -9.30 -9.08
N LYS A 20 -4.63 -8.51 -9.80
CA LYS A 20 -4.74 -8.54 -11.27
C LYS A 20 -3.66 -7.72 -11.98
N LEU A 21 -2.98 -6.83 -11.27
CA LEU A 21 -1.88 -6.05 -11.85
C LEU A 21 -0.72 -6.97 -12.23
N THR A 22 -0.13 -6.71 -13.38
CA THR A 22 1.00 -7.51 -13.90
C THR A 22 2.33 -6.80 -13.77
N ARG A 23 2.32 -5.50 -13.58
CA ARG A 23 3.51 -4.63 -13.44
C ARG A 23 3.15 -3.37 -12.69
N GLY A 24 4.16 -2.59 -12.33
CA GLY A 24 3.99 -1.31 -11.64
C GLY A 24 4.35 -1.41 -10.16
N MET A 25 3.95 -0.44 -9.38
CA MET A 25 4.26 -0.36 -7.96
C MET A 25 3.00 -0.08 -7.14
N VAL A 26 2.82 -0.82 -6.06
CA VAL A 26 1.76 -0.60 -5.07
C VAL A 26 2.39 -0.47 -3.69
N LEU A 27 1.99 0.56 -2.97
CA LEU A 27 2.45 0.83 -1.61
C LEU A 27 1.31 0.65 -0.61
N VAL A 28 1.54 -0.17 0.40
CA VAL A 28 0.63 -0.32 1.56
C VAL A 28 1.29 0.37 2.75
N THR A 29 0.64 1.40 3.27
CA THR A 29 1.24 2.29 4.27
C THR A 29 0.40 2.40 5.52
N GLY A 30 0.99 2.92 6.59
CA GLY A 30 0.33 3.08 7.88
C GLY A 30 1.27 2.81 9.04
N PRO A 31 0.84 3.07 10.29
CA PRO A 31 1.66 2.86 11.49
C PRO A 31 2.05 1.38 11.67
N ALA A 32 2.99 1.12 12.56
CA ALA A 32 3.30 -0.24 12.99
C ALA A 32 2.03 -0.89 13.59
N GLY A 33 1.82 -2.16 13.31
CA GLY A 33 0.65 -2.90 13.80
C GLY A 33 -0.67 -2.59 13.06
N SER A 34 -0.68 -1.78 11.99
CA SER A 34 -1.92 -1.47 11.24
C SER A 34 -2.40 -2.59 10.30
N GLY A 35 -1.72 -3.74 10.25
CA GLY A 35 -2.12 -4.89 9.43
C GLY A 35 -1.60 -4.87 7.99
N LYS A 36 -0.57 -4.07 7.67
CA LYS A 36 0.01 -3.98 6.31
C LYS A 36 0.49 -5.33 5.78
N SER A 37 1.29 -6.05 6.58
CA SER A 37 1.81 -7.39 6.23
C SER A 37 0.67 -8.36 5.95
N THR A 38 -0.40 -8.30 6.74
CA THR A 38 -1.59 -9.14 6.57
C THR A 38 -2.31 -8.83 5.25
N THR A 39 -2.50 -7.56 4.94
CA THR A 39 -3.11 -7.12 3.67
C THR A 39 -2.28 -7.56 2.47
N LEU A 40 -0.96 -7.38 2.53
CA LEU A 40 -0.04 -7.83 1.47
C LEU A 40 -0.03 -9.35 1.34
N ALA A 41 -0.07 -10.10 2.44
CA ALA A 41 -0.16 -11.55 2.43
C ALA A 41 -1.44 -12.04 1.74
N CYS A 42 -2.58 -11.37 1.97
CA CYS A 42 -3.83 -11.67 1.26
C CYS A 42 -3.73 -11.39 -0.25
N ILE A 43 -3.10 -10.29 -0.65
CA ILE A 43 -2.88 -9.97 -2.07
C ILE A 43 -1.96 -11.02 -2.73
N ILE A 44 -0.86 -11.39 -2.06
CA ILE A 44 0.04 -12.46 -2.55
C ILE A 44 -0.70 -13.80 -2.65
N ASP A 45 -1.53 -14.15 -1.68
CA ASP A 45 -2.30 -15.40 -1.74
C ASP A 45 -3.32 -15.40 -2.88
N GLU A 46 -3.95 -14.27 -3.16
CA GLU A 46 -4.87 -14.11 -4.31
C GLU A 46 -4.13 -14.26 -5.65
N ILE A 47 -2.92 -13.68 -5.78
CA ILE A 47 -2.03 -13.91 -6.93
C ILE A 47 -1.70 -15.39 -7.04
N ASN A 48 -1.26 -16.00 -5.95
CA ASN A 48 -0.84 -17.41 -5.88
C ASN A 48 -1.95 -18.39 -6.24
N LYS A 49 -3.20 -18.07 -5.91
CA LYS A 49 -4.39 -18.89 -6.27
C LYS A 49 -4.75 -18.79 -7.75
N ASN A 50 -4.57 -17.63 -8.36
CA ASN A 50 -5.21 -17.32 -9.64
C ASN A 50 -4.25 -17.18 -10.83
N ARG A 51 -2.94 -16.97 -10.57
CA ARG A 51 -1.95 -16.68 -11.62
C ARG A 51 -0.83 -17.71 -11.63
N ASN A 52 -0.33 -18.01 -12.83
CA ASN A 52 0.93 -18.74 -13.01
C ASN A 52 2.05 -17.70 -13.01
N ALA A 53 2.61 -17.41 -11.85
CA ALA A 53 3.61 -16.37 -11.65
C ALA A 53 4.74 -16.86 -10.74
N HIS A 54 5.91 -16.24 -10.87
CA HIS A 54 6.98 -16.37 -9.88
C HIS A 54 6.93 -15.16 -8.94
N VAL A 55 6.56 -15.40 -7.71
CA VAL A 55 6.49 -14.39 -6.64
C VAL A 55 7.72 -14.55 -5.76
N ILE A 56 8.46 -13.47 -5.54
CA ILE A 56 9.57 -13.44 -4.59
C ILE A 56 9.23 -12.45 -3.48
N THR A 57 9.38 -12.85 -2.23
CA THR A 57 9.25 -11.94 -1.09
C THR A 57 10.59 -11.75 -0.37
N LEU A 58 10.86 -10.52 0.05
CA LEU A 58 12.00 -10.13 0.87
C LEU A 58 11.43 -9.49 2.13
N GLU A 59 11.58 -10.13 3.29
CA GLU A 59 10.88 -9.77 4.51
C GLU A 59 11.84 -9.73 5.72
N ASP A 60 11.47 -8.97 6.75
CA ASP A 60 12.26 -8.82 7.98
C ASP A 60 11.34 -8.66 9.21
N PRO A 61 10.94 -9.78 9.85
CA PRO A 61 11.01 -11.18 9.42
C PRO A 61 9.83 -11.62 8.52
N ILE A 62 9.84 -12.89 8.10
CA ILE A 62 8.68 -13.52 7.44
C ILE A 62 7.56 -13.74 8.47
N GLU A 63 6.40 -13.09 8.25
CA GLU A 63 5.24 -13.20 9.14
C GLU A 63 4.27 -14.31 8.71
N TYR A 64 4.09 -14.52 7.40
CA TYR A 64 3.16 -15.49 6.82
C TYR A 64 3.86 -16.40 5.84
N LEU A 65 3.60 -17.71 5.91
CA LEU A 65 4.16 -18.69 4.99
C LEU A 65 3.18 -18.98 3.85
N HIS A 66 3.66 -18.84 2.62
CA HIS A 66 2.91 -19.13 1.41
C HIS A 66 3.30 -20.47 0.83
N ARG A 67 2.36 -21.42 0.77
CA ARG A 67 2.55 -22.66 0.00
C ARG A 67 2.34 -22.38 -1.48
N HIS A 68 3.11 -23.04 -2.34
CA HIS A 68 2.89 -22.97 -3.79
C HIS A 68 1.48 -23.44 -4.16
N LYS A 69 0.78 -22.68 -5.01
CA LYS A 69 -0.52 -23.01 -5.60
C LYS A 69 -0.38 -23.00 -7.12
N LYS A 70 -0.97 -22.02 -7.82
CA LYS A 70 -0.69 -21.78 -9.23
C LYS A 70 0.64 -21.07 -9.45
N SER A 71 1.03 -20.21 -8.52
CA SER A 71 2.32 -19.53 -8.56
C SER A 71 3.39 -20.31 -7.79
N VAL A 72 4.65 -20.06 -8.13
CA VAL A 72 5.80 -20.40 -7.31
C VAL A 72 6.07 -19.21 -6.39
N VAL A 73 6.07 -19.41 -5.08
CA VAL A 73 6.36 -18.36 -4.10
C VAL A 73 7.67 -18.67 -3.40
N THR A 74 8.66 -17.83 -3.58
CA THR A 74 9.98 -17.92 -2.94
C THR A 74 10.09 -16.81 -1.90
N GLN A 75 10.16 -17.18 -0.62
CA GLN A 75 10.27 -16.20 0.48
C GLN A 75 11.70 -16.20 1.02
N ARG A 76 12.23 -15.02 1.30
CA ARG A 76 13.57 -14.82 1.87
C ARG A 76 13.50 -13.85 3.02
N GLU A 77 14.11 -14.24 4.12
CA GLU A 77 14.25 -13.41 5.31
C GLU A 77 15.57 -12.64 5.28
N ILE A 78 15.52 -11.36 5.57
CA ILE A 78 16.71 -10.51 5.67
C ILE A 78 17.57 -10.98 6.84
N ALA A 79 18.89 -10.92 6.70
CA ALA A 79 19.90 -11.40 7.64
C ALA A 79 19.94 -12.92 7.85
N THR A 80 18.97 -13.68 7.33
CA THR A 80 18.94 -15.15 7.38
C THR A 80 19.25 -15.75 6.01
N ASP A 81 18.48 -15.34 4.98
CA ASP A 81 18.57 -15.88 3.62
C ASP A 81 19.26 -14.92 2.65
N THR A 82 19.34 -13.66 3.00
CA THR A 82 20.01 -12.60 2.23
C THR A 82 20.51 -11.50 3.17
N ASP A 83 21.61 -10.86 2.82
CA ASP A 83 22.28 -9.88 3.70
C ASP A 83 21.47 -8.57 3.87
N SER A 84 20.75 -8.15 2.83
CA SER A 84 20.01 -6.89 2.83
C SER A 84 18.89 -6.89 1.77
N TYR A 85 17.97 -5.92 1.87
CA TYR A 85 16.97 -5.67 0.84
C TYR A 85 17.61 -5.40 -0.52
N VAL A 86 18.66 -4.60 -0.59
CA VAL A 86 19.37 -4.26 -1.84
C VAL A 86 19.97 -5.50 -2.49
N SER A 87 20.70 -6.32 -1.75
CA SER A 87 21.33 -7.55 -2.27
C SER A 87 20.28 -8.57 -2.71
N GLY A 88 19.25 -8.76 -1.86
CA GLY A 88 18.13 -9.64 -2.15
C GLY A 88 17.34 -9.24 -3.38
N LEU A 89 17.04 -7.94 -3.54
CA LEU A 89 16.30 -7.40 -4.68
C LEU A 89 17.10 -7.56 -5.98
N ARG A 90 18.39 -7.21 -5.99
CA ARG A 90 19.28 -7.40 -7.15
C ARG A 90 19.39 -8.87 -7.56
N ALA A 91 19.47 -9.79 -6.59
CA ALA A 91 19.48 -11.22 -6.85
C ALA A 91 18.14 -11.72 -7.40
N SER A 92 17.02 -11.20 -6.87
CA SER A 92 15.67 -11.54 -7.31
C SER A 92 15.42 -11.21 -8.78
N LEU A 93 15.87 -10.04 -9.24
CA LEU A 93 15.71 -9.61 -10.64
C LEU A 93 16.37 -10.53 -11.68
N ARG A 94 17.30 -11.39 -11.26
CA ARG A 94 17.95 -12.39 -12.12
C ARG A 94 17.22 -13.73 -12.17
N GLN A 95 16.11 -13.87 -11.44
CA GLN A 95 15.37 -15.11 -11.29
C GLN A 95 14.04 -15.11 -12.05
N ALA A 96 13.87 -14.18 -12.99
CA ALA A 96 12.66 -13.97 -13.77
C ALA A 96 11.38 -13.90 -12.88
N PRO A 97 11.33 -13.02 -11.87
CA PRO A 97 10.13 -12.84 -11.08
C PRO A 97 9.06 -12.08 -11.85
N ASP A 98 7.79 -12.38 -11.59
CA ASP A 98 6.66 -11.56 -12.04
C ASP A 98 6.27 -10.55 -10.98
N VAL A 99 6.37 -10.95 -9.72
CA VAL A 99 5.97 -10.15 -8.55
C VAL A 99 7.07 -10.18 -7.50
N ILE A 100 7.42 -9.01 -6.98
CA ILE A 100 8.37 -8.88 -5.87
C ILE A 100 7.69 -8.13 -4.74
N LEU A 101 7.64 -8.75 -3.56
CA LEU A 101 7.26 -8.07 -2.33
C LEU A 101 8.52 -7.66 -1.56
N LEU A 102 8.62 -6.38 -1.26
CA LEU A 102 9.62 -5.82 -0.35
C LEU A 102 8.93 -5.49 0.96
N GLY A 103 9.32 -6.10 2.04
CA GLY A 103 8.74 -5.87 3.37
C GLY A 103 8.64 -4.39 3.68
N GLU A 104 9.70 -3.64 3.39
CA GLU A 104 9.70 -2.18 3.45
C GLU A 104 10.76 -1.54 2.54
N MET A 105 10.55 -0.27 2.20
CA MET A 105 11.51 0.56 1.47
C MET A 105 11.93 1.74 2.35
N ARG A 106 13.14 1.68 2.92
CA ARG A 106 13.65 2.72 3.85
C ARG A 106 14.62 3.69 3.20
N ASP A 107 15.42 3.23 2.26
CA ASP A 107 16.53 3.96 1.68
C ASP A 107 16.36 4.19 0.17
N HIS A 108 17.05 5.23 -0.32
CA HIS A 108 16.95 5.64 -1.72
C HIS A 108 17.46 4.58 -2.69
N GLU A 109 18.42 3.72 -2.30
CA GLU A 109 18.96 2.69 -3.16
C GLU A 109 17.92 1.58 -3.41
N THR A 110 17.29 1.09 -2.35
CA THR A 110 16.19 0.11 -2.44
C THR A 110 15.04 0.67 -3.29
N ILE A 111 14.62 1.92 -3.03
CA ILE A 111 13.55 2.59 -3.79
C ILE A 111 13.91 2.70 -5.27
N SER A 112 15.14 3.11 -5.60
CA SER A 112 15.60 3.27 -6.99
C SER A 112 15.56 1.95 -7.76
N ILE A 113 16.05 0.85 -7.16
CA ILE A 113 16.04 -0.47 -7.79
C ILE A 113 14.60 -0.96 -7.96
N ALA A 114 13.74 -0.78 -6.95
CA ALA A 114 12.32 -1.17 -7.02
C ALA A 114 11.56 -0.42 -8.12
N MET A 115 11.79 0.89 -8.25
CA MET A 115 11.18 1.71 -9.33
C MET A 115 11.66 1.25 -10.71
N THR A 116 12.95 0.97 -10.87
CA THR A 116 13.50 0.44 -12.13
C THR A 116 12.91 -0.93 -12.46
N ALA A 117 12.73 -1.80 -11.47
CA ALA A 117 12.08 -3.09 -11.65
C ALA A 117 10.61 -2.93 -12.12
N ALA A 118 9.87 -1.99 -11.53
CA ALA A 118 8.51 -1.67 -11.93
C ALA A 118 8.43 -1.15 -13.39
N GLU A 119 9.38 -0.30 -13.81
CA GLU A 119 9.49 0.18 -15.19
C GLU A 119 9.78 -0.96 -16.18
N THR A 120 10.56 -1.94 -15.77
CA THR A 120 10.96 -3.07 -16.63
C THR A 120 9.96 -4.24 -16.62
N GLY A 121 8.77 -4.05 -16.03
CA GLY A 121 7.65 -4.97 -16.19
C GLY A 121 7.32 -5.86 -15.00
N HIS A 122 7.95 -5.63 -13.84
CA HIS A 122 7.65 -6.36 -12.60
C HIS A 122 6.55 -5.66 -11.80
N LEU A 123 5.74 -6.42 -11.08
CA LEU A 123 4.86 -5.88 -10.05
C LEU A 123 5.62 -5.80 -8.72
N ILE A 124 5.78 -4.60 -8.20
CA ILE A 124 6.42 -4.34 -6.92
C ILE A 124 5.35 -4.02 -5.87
N LEU A 125 5.33 -4.79 -4.81
CA LEU A 125 4.52 -4.55 -3.62
C LEU A 125 5.44 -4.18 -2.46
N SER A 126 5.15 -3.12 -1.72
CA SER A 126 5.99 -2.75 -0.58
C SER A 126 5.24 -1.95 0.48
N THR A 127 5.90 -1.72 1.62
CA THR A 127 5.34 -0.92 2.71
C THR A 127 6.16 0.32 3.02
N LEU A 128 5.47 1.30 3.61
CA LEU A 128 6.03 2.47 4.27
C LEU A 128 5.25 2.75 5.55
N HIS A 129 5.83 3.56 6.46
CA HIS A 129 5.19 3.91 7.74
C HIS A 129 4.55 5.32 7.72
N THR A 130 4.09 5.75 6.55
CA THR A 130 3.45 7.06 6.37
C THR A 130 1.94 6.98 6.52
N LEU A 131 1.32 8.08 6.94
CA LEU A 131 -0.12 8.31 6.93
C LEU A 131 -0.45 9.27 5.79
N GLY A 132 -1.44 8.88 4.97
CA GLY A 132 -1.88 9.67 3.81
C GLY A 132 -1.10 9.37 2.53
N ALA A 133 -1.83 9.28 1.42
CA ALA A 133 -1.25 8.93 0.11
C ALA A 133 -0.33 10.04 -0.41
N ALA A 134 -0.71 11.31 -0.25
CA ALA A 134 0.11 12.46 -0.63
C ALA A 134 1.45 12.46 0.14
N ASN A 135 1.40 12.27 1.45
CA ASN A 135 2.59 12.18 2.31
C ASN A 135 3.48 10.98 1.94
N THR A 136 2.88 9.88 1.52
CA THR A 136 3.63 8.70 1.05
C THR A 136 4.44 9.02 -0.19
N ILE A 137 3.85 9.71 -1.16
CA ILE A 137 4.54 10.15 -2.37
C ILE A 137 5.70 11.07 -2.03
N ASP A 138 5.46 12.09 -1.19
CA ASP A 138 6.51 13.02 -0.77
C ASP A 138 7.63 12.30 -0.01
N ARG A 139 7.30 11.34 0.85
CA ARG A 139 8.29 10.53 1.58
C ARG A 139 9.21 9.73 0.67
N VAL A 140 8.67 9.15 -0.41
CA VAL A 140 9.46 8.44 -1.43
C VAL A 140 10.42 9.40 -2.12
N ILE A 141 9.94 10.59 -2.51
CA ILE A 141 10.73 11.60 -3.21
C ILE A 141 11.82 12.18 -2.31
N ASP A 142 11.48 12.48 -1.05
CA ASP A 142 12.40 13.07 -0.07
C ASP A 142 13.52 12.12 0.38
N ALA A 143 13.42 10.84 0.08
CA ALA A 143 14.53 9.89 0.28
C ALA A 143 15.73 10.19 -0.65
N PHE A 144 15.53 10.96 -1.71
CA PHE A 144 16.55 11.28 -2.71
C PHE A 144 17.12 12.69 -2.53
N PRO A 145 18.39 12.91 -2.93
CA PRO A 145 18.98 14.24 -2.95
C PRO A 145 18.15 15.22 -3.80
N PRO A 146 18.09 16.52 -3.43
CA PRO A 146 17.28 17.51 -4.17
C PRO A 146 17.53 17.56 -5.67
N SER A 147 18.76 17.35 -6.11
CA SER A 147 19.14 17.30 -7.54
C SER A 147 18.49 16.16 -8.33
N GLN A 148 18.03 15.11 -7.66
CA GLN A 148 17.40 13.92 -8.30
C GLN A 148 15.88 13.93 -8.16
N GLN A 149 15.31 14.71 -7.26
CA GLN A 149 13.89 14.63 -6.92
C GLN A 149 12.96 14.85 -8.11
N GLN A 150 13.28 15.75 -9.04
CA GLN A 150 12.44 15.97 -10.22
C GLN A 150 12.42 14.75 -11.15
N GLN A 151 13.55 14.08 -11.32
CA GLN A 151 13.62 12.83 -12.08
C GLN A 151 12.80 11.74 -11.39
N ILE A 152 12.91 11.62 -10.07
CA ILE A 152 12.18 10.65 -9.26
C ILE A 152 10.67 10.91 -9.33
N ARG A 153 10.21 12.16 -9.27
CA ARG A 153 8.78 12.51 -9.48
C ARG A 153 8.27 11.99 -10.81
N THR A 154 9.03 12.21 -11.87
CA THR A 154 8.66 11.75 -13.21
C THR A 154 8.58 10.22 -13.24
N GLN A 155 9.59 9.51 -12.75
CA GLN A 155 9.67 8.05 -12.72
C GLN A 155 8.54 7.47 -11.85
N LEU A 156 8.36 7.97 -10.63
CA LEU A 156 7.30 7.52 -9.73
C LEU A 156 5.91 7.71 -10.34
N SER A 157 5.67 8.83 -11.02
CA SER A 157 4.40 9.08 -11.70
C SER A 157 4.08 8.09 -12.82
N MET A 158 5.08 7.41 -13.37
CA MET A 158 4.90 6.39 -14.41
C MET A 158 4.66 4.99 -13.83
N VAL A 159 5.32 4.65 -12.71
CA VAL A 159 5.31 3.28 -12.19
C VAL A 159 4.35 3.05 -11.04
N LEU A 160 3.99 4.09 -10.27
CA LEU A 160 3.05 3.96 -9.15
C LEU A 160 1.65 3.72 -9.69
N ASP A 161 0.96 2.70 -9.16
CA ASP A 161 -0.42 2.35 -9.53
C ASP A 161 -1.40 2.58 -8.40
N ALA A 162 -1.00 2.31 -7.15
CA ALA A 162 -1.85 2.54 -6.00
C ALA A 162 -1.05 2.84 -4.73
N VAL A 163 -1.67 3.61 -3.84
CA VAL A 163 -1.26 3.76 -2.43
C VAL A 163 -2.47 3.43 -1.56
N ILE A 164 -2.28 2.49 -0.63
CA ILE A 164 -3.28 2.07 0.34
C ILE A 164 -2.76 2.44 1.72
N CYS A 165 -3.37 3.44 2.35
CA CYS A 165 -3.06 3.79 3.73
C CYS A 165 -4.03 3.05 4.64
N GLN A 166 -3.50 2.33 5.63
CA GLN A 166 -4.27 1.46 6.50
C GLN A 166 -4.03 1.81 7.97
N GLN A 167 -5.11 1.86 8.73
CA GLN A 167 -5.10 1.93 10.18
C GLN A 167 -6.02 0.86 10.77
N LEU A 168 -5.75 0.43 11.99
CA LEU A 168 -6.69 -0.34 12.81
C LEU A 168 -7.30 0.59 13.84
N VAL A 169 -8.62 0.59 13.92
CA VAL A 169 -9.38 1.46 14.84
C VAL A 169 -10.23 0.63 15.79
N PRO A 170 -10.36 1.04 17.07
CA PRO A 170 -11.19 0.37 18.03
C PRO A 170 -12.66 0.34 17.59
N ALA A 171 -13.28 -0.83 17.65
CA ALA A 171 -14.69 -1.04 17.35
C ALA A 171 -15.54 -1.13 18.62
N LEU A 172 -16.85 -0.87 18.48
CA LEU A 172 -17.78 -0.91 19.60
C LEU A 172 -17.99 -2.30 20.21
N ASP A 173 -17.66 -3.36 19.46
CA ASP A 173 -17.70 -4.75 19.94
C ASP A 173 -16.46 -5.18 20.73
N GLY A 174 -15.52 -4.26 20.94
CA GLY A 174 -14.26 -4.49 21.67
C GLY A 174 -13.13 -5.06 20.82
N GLY A 175 -13.36 -5.24 19.49
CA GLY A 175 -12.34 -5.62 18.54
C GLY A 175 -11.73 -4.41 17.82
N GLU A 176 -10.94 -4.68 16.78
CA GLU A 176 -10.41 -3.66 15.89
C GLU A 176 -10.97 -3.84 14.48
N ARG A 177 -11.07 -2.73 13.75
CA ARG A 177 -11.49 -2.74 12.34
C ARG A 177 -10.46 -2.04 11.48
N PRO A 178 -10.09 -2.62 10.34
CA PRO A 178 -9.25 -1.94 9.37
C PRO A 178 -10.04 -0.80 8.72
N VAL A 179 -9.37 0.33 8.58
CA VAL A 179 -9.88 1.50 7.86
C VAL A 179 -8.84 1.94 6.84
N PHE A 180 -9.29 2.36 5.67
CA PHE A 180 -8.42 2.58 4.52
C PHE A 180 -8.62 3.96 3.92
N GLU A 181 -7.50 4.54 3.48
CA GLU A 181 -7.48 5.49 2.38
C GLU A 181 -6.92 4.77 1.17
N ILE A 182 -7.60 4.83 0.04
CA ILE A 182 -7.23 4.13 -1.18
C ILE A 182 -7.10 5.15 -2.30
N MET A 183 -5.92 5.23 -2.88
CA MET A 183 -5.63 6.04 -4.04
C MET A 183 -5.16 5.15 -5.19
N PHE A 184 -5.82 5.27 -6.34
CA PHE A 184 -5.33 4.74 -7.62
C PHE A 184 -4.80 5.89 -8.48
N LEU A 185 -3.71 5.64 -9.21
CA LEU A 185 -3.13 6.69 -10.05
C LEU A 185 -3.92 6.85 -11.34
N ASN A 186 -4.61 7.98 -11.44
CA ASN A 186 -5.17 8.48 -12.69
C ASN A 186 -4.27 9.58 -13.28
N ASN A 187 -4.62 10.09 -14.46
CA ASN A 187 -3.82 11.09 -15.17
C ASN A 187 -3.68 12.41 -14.38
N ALA A 188 -4.70 12.79 -13.60
CA ALA A 188 -4.64 14.00 -12.78
C ALA A 188 -3.57 13.85 -11.67
N ILE A 189 -3.59 12.73 -10.94
CA ILE A 189 -2.62 12.47 -9.87
C ILE A 189 -1.20 12.34 -10.44
N ARG A 190 -1.03 11.66 -11.59
CA ARG A 190 0.27 11.57 -12.27
C ARG A 190 0.85 12.94 -12.60
N ASN A 191 0.01 13.87 -13.07
CA ASN A 191 0.41 15.26 -13.34
C ASN A 191 0.78 16.00 -12.05
N MET A 192 -0.02 15.86 -10.99
CA MET A 192 0.26 16.49 -9.70
C MET A 192 1.61 16.05 -9.12
N ILE A 193 1.96 14.76 -9.23
CA ILE A 193 3.27 14.26 -8.80
C ILE A 193 4.40 14.93 -9.59
N ARG A 194 4.29 14.98 -10.91
CA ARG A 194 5.32 15.58 -11.80
C ARG A 194 5.51 17.08 -11.55
N GLU A 195 4.42 17.79 -11.25
CA GLU A 195 4.41 19.23 -11.04
C GLU A 195 4.64 19.66 -9.57
N SER A 196 4.98 18.71 -8.68
CA SER A 196 5.15 18.99 -7.24
C SER A 196 3.89 19.55 -6.55
N LYS A 197 2.70 19.15 -7.02
CA LYS A 197 1.40 19.55 -6.48
C LYS A 197 0.73 18.45 -5.66
N THR A 198 1.52 17.65 -4.94
CA THR A 198 1.03 16.51 -4.13
C THR A 198 -0.01 16.91 -3.10
N HIS A 199 0.06 18.15 -2.56
CA HIS A 199 -0.92 18.69 -1.63
C HIS A 199 -2.36 18.80 -2.19
N GLN A 200 -2.56 18.65 -3.50
CA GLN A 200 -3.89 18.66 -4.14
C GLN A 200 -4.48 17.27 -4.31
N ILE A 201 -3.72 16.22 -4.05
CA ILE A 201 -4.12 14.81 -4.27
C ILE A 201 -5.32 14.43 -3.41
N ASP A 202 -5.39 14.88 -2.16
CA ASP A 202 -6.50 14.56 -1.24
C ASP A 202 -7.85 15.03 -1.80
N GLY A 203 -7.87 16.15 -2.53
CA GLY A 203 -9.05 16.63 -3.25
C GLY A 203 -9.51 15.66 -4.34
N ILE A 204 -8.58 15.07 -5.10
CA ILE A 204 -8.89 14.10 -6.13
C ILE A 204 -9.40 12.79 -5.51
N ILE A 205 -8.74 12.28 -4.46
CA ILE A 205 -9.18 11.07 -3.75
C ILE A 205 -10.63 11.22 -3.29
N SER A 206 -10.97 12.39 -2.73
CA SER A 206 -12.31 12.66 -2.19
C SER A 206 -13.41 12.71 -3.25
N THR A 207 -13.07 13.00 -4.51
CA THR A 207 -14.01 13.15 -5.63
C THR A 207 -14.02 11.99 -6.61
N SER A 208 -13.08 11.03 -6.50
CA SER A 208 -12.91 9.91 -7.44
C SER A 208 -13.41 8.57 -6.88
N GLN A 209 -14.54 8.58 -6.19
CA GLN A 209 -15.13 7.36 -5.61
C GLN A 209 -15.52 6.33 -6.68
N GLU A 210 -15.97 6.78 -7.86
CA GLU A 210 -16.31 5.90 -8.98
C GLU A 210 -15.08 5.14 -9.53
N GLU A 211 -13.88 5.67 -9.32
CA GLU A 211 -12.61 5.01 -9.65
C GLU A 211 -12.13 4.06 -8.53
N GLY A 212 -12.93 3.85 -7.48
CA GLY A 212 -12.58 3.00 -6.33
C GLY A 212 -11.72 3.70 -5.27
N MET A 213 -11.49 5.00 -5.38
CA MET A 213 -10.76 5.77 -4.39
C MET A 213 -11.63 6.11 -3.18
N VAL A 214 -11.03 6.13 -2.00
CA VAL A 214 -11.70 6.54 -0.76
C VAL A 214 -10.71 7.26 0.14
N SER A 215 -11.13 8.39 0.74
CA SER A 215 -10.32 9.07 1.76
C SER A 215 -10.48 8.39 3.12
N MET A 216 -9.47 8.53 3.98
CA MET A 216 -9.51 8.02 5.36
C MET A 216 -10.76 8.52 6.10
N ASP A 217 -11.08 9.79 5.98
CA ASP A 217 -12.24 10.40 6.63
C ASP A 217 -13.57 9.81 6.15
N ASN A 218 -13.71 9.50 4.85
CA ASN A 218 -14.92 8.89 4.32
C ASN A 218 -15.06 7.43 4.78
N SER A 219 -13.95 6.69 4.88
CA SER A 219 -13.92 5.34 5.43
C SER A 219 -14.36 5.33 6.90
N LEU A 220 -13.81 6.23 7.71
CA LEU A 220 -14.20 6.38 9.13
C LEU A 220 -15.67 6.77 9.28
N LEU A 221 -16.15 7.70 8.45
CA LEU A 221 -17.53 8.14 8.47
C LEU A 221 -18.51 7.01 8.11
N ALA A 222 -18.13 6.15 7.18
CA ALA A 222 -18.91 4.96 6.81
C ALA A 222 -19.03 3.98 7.99
N LEU A 223 -17.94 3.68 8.69
CA LEU A 223 -17.95 2.82 9.88
C LEU A 223 -18.77 3.42 11.03
N TYR A 224 -18.68 4.72 11.23
CA TYR A 224 -19.51 5.42 12.23
C TYR A 224 -21.01 5.32 11.90
N ARG A 225 -21.41 5.57 10.66
CA ARG A 225 -22.80 5.45 10.20
C ARG A 225 -23.37 4.03 10.37
N GLN A 226 -22.52 3.03 10.23
CA GLN A 226 -22.87 1.63 10.45
C GLN A 226 -22.88 1.22 11.94
N ASN A 227 -22.61 2.15 12.86
CA ASN A 227 -22.44 1.87 14.28
C ASN A 227 -21.35 0.83 14.59
N VAL A 228 -20.29 0.79 13.80
CA VAL A 228 -19.13 -0.09 14.01
C VAL A 228 -18.12 0.56 14.95
N ILE A 229 -17.92 1.87 14.82
CA ILE A 229 -17.00 2.66 15.66
C ILE A 229 -17.72 3.80 16.36
N SER A 230 -17.13 4.30 17.46
CA SER A 230 -17.66 5.45 18.18
C SER A 230 -17.39 6.77 17.44
N LYS A 231 -18.12 7.83 17.83
CA LYS A 231 -17.86 9.19 17.36
C LYS A 231 -16.43 9.63 17.69
N ASP A 232 -15.98 9.37 18.90
CA ASP A 232 -14.65 9.75 19.37
C ASP A 232 -13.56 9.03 18.56
N THR A 233 -13.74 7.74 18.28
CA THR A 233 -12.83 6.97 17.42
C THR A 233 -12.74 7.62 16.02
N ALA A 234 -13.87 7.96 15.41
CA ALA A 234 -13.87 8.56 14.07
C ALA A 234 -13.16 9.92 14.05
N ILE A 235 -13.30 10.73 15.10
CA ILE A 235 -12.63 12.03 15.22
C ILE A 235 -11.13 11.87 15.44
N ILE A 236 -10.72 11.00 16.38
CA ILE A 236 -9.30 10.78 16.74
C ILE A 236 -8.48 10.29 15.54
N TYR A 237 -9.03 9.38 14.73
CA TYR A 237 -8.32 8.76 13.62
C TYR A 237 -8.49 9.52 12.29
N SER A 238 -9.31 10.59 12.25
CA SER A 238 -9.51 11.40 11.06
C SER A 238 -8.29 12.25 10.71
N SER A 239 -8.19 12.62 9.43
CA SER A 239 -7.16 13.55 8.96
C SER A 239 -7.42 14.99 9.42
N ASN A 240 -8.70 15.34 9.66
CA ASN A 240 -9.12 16.65 10.15
C ASN A 240 -10.32 16.52 11.10
N ALA A 241 -10.07 16.60 12.41
CA ALA A 241 -11.07 16.44 13.46
C ALA A 241 -12.24 17.44 13.34
N GLU A 242 -11.95 18.73 13.06
CA GLU A 242 -12.98 19.77 12.94
C GLU A 242 -13.92 19.52 11.75
N LEU A 243 -13.34 19.11 10.62
CA LEU A 243 -14.11 18.78 9.43
C LEU A 243 -14.94 17.52 9.65
N MET A 244 -14.39 16.52 10.34
CA MET A 244 -15.09 15.29 10.71
C MET A 244 -16.31 15.58 11.60
N GLU A 245 -16.14 16.40 12.64
CA GLU A 245 -17.25 16.82 13.49
C GLU A 245 -18.38 17.52 12.71
N LYS A 246 -18.01 18.44 11.80
CA LYS A 246 -18.99 19.13 10.94
C LYS A 246 -19.73 18.17 10.00
N LYS A 247 -19.03 17.15 9.47
CA LYS A 247 -19.67 16.13 8.62
C LYS A 247 -20.63 15.26 9.42
N MET A 248 -20.25 14.87 10.65
CA MET A 248 -21.09 14.07 11.54
C MET A 248 -22.34 14.81 12.04
N ALA A 249 -22.24 16.12 12.28
CA ALA A 249 -23.39 16.94 12.70
C ALA A 249 -24.49 17.06 11.64
N ARG A 250 -24.23 16.67 10.39
CA ARG A 250 -25.18 16.69 9.26
C ARG A 250 -25.84 15.32 9.00
N ILE A 251 -25.50 14.34 9.80
CA ILE A 251 -26.07 12.97 9.75
C ILE A 251 -27.18 12.82 10.77
#